data_a901e6975069edf68f04887a7d59b2a8
#
_entry.id   a901e6975069edf68f04887a7d59b2a8
#
_cell.length_a   1.000
_cell.length_b   1.000
_cell.length_c   1.000
_cell.angle_alpha   90.00
_cell.angle_beta   90.00
_cell.angle_gamma   90.00
#
_symmetry.space_group_name_H-M   'P 1'
#
loop_
_entity.id
_entity.type
_entity.pdbx_description
1 polymer ?
#
loop_
_entity_poly.entity_id
_entity_poly.type
_entity_poly.pdbx_seq_one_letter_code
_entity_poly.pdbx_strand_id
1 'polypeptide(L)'
;MNVSLSQTSKMPSKSIGLSAWLCITGSKLAQIPSTVCHKCYARRGFFNMPSVKTAMQNRLEFMLSEQFVPRMIAVLAMEDLFRWFDSGDIQSEKMGHDILDIIEATPWCKHWLPSKEYTMWRNILKTRKLPPNVALRFSTPKDDTRPIKVPEGVGTSTTYTHEDSAANVVYGCIAHKVKEETGSYNCGS
;
A
#
# COMPACT_ATOMS: atom_id res chain seq x y z
N MET A 1 -21.18 -10.91 3.61
CA MET A 1 -19.73 -11.19 3.78
C MET A 1 -19.14 -10.10 4.67
N ASN A 2 -18.49 -10.43 5.78
CA ASN A 2 -17.85 -9.42 6.63
C ASN A 2 -16.52 -9.00 5.98
N VAL A 3 -16.25 -7.69 5.94
CA VAL A 3 -14.96 -7.17 5.45
C VAL A 3 -13.89 -7.46 6.50
N SER A 4 -12.94 -8.35 6.17
CA SER A 4 -11.83 -8.67 7.06
C SER A 4 -10.67 -7.70 6.84
N LEU A 5 -10.59 -6.64 7.64
CA LEU A 5 -9.45 -5.73 7.66
C LEU A 5 -8.30 -6.31 8.50
N SER A 6 -7.07 -5.93 8.17
CA SER A 6 -5.88 -6.22 8.97
C SER A 6 -5.63 -5.09 9.98
N GLN A 7 -5.16 -5.47 11.17
CA GLN A 7 -4.54 -4.55 12.11
C GLN A 7 -3.03 -4.77 12.05
N THR A 8 -2.31 -3.85 11.40
CA THR A 8 -0.85 -3.96 11.29
C THR A 8 -0.18 -3.47 12.56
N SER A 9 0.78 -4.24 13.09
CA SER A 9 1.45 -3.92 14.36
C SER A 9 2.34 -2.67 14.33
N LYS A 10 2.67 -2.18 13.14
CA LYS A 10 3.61 -1.05 12.95
C LYS A 10 2.92 0.26 12.58
N MET A 11 1.61 0.25 12.43
CA MET A 11 0.85 1.43 12.00
C MET A 11 -0.40 1.62 12.85
N PRO A 12 -0.78 2.85 13.14
CA PRO A 12 -1.97 3.15 13.94
C PRO A 12 -3.28 2.90 13.19
N SER A 13 -3.22 2.51 11.90
CA SER A 13 -4.38 2.37 11.03
C SER A 13 -4.72 0.92 10.72
N LYS A 14 -5.99 0.66 10.45
CA LYS A 14 -6.41 -0.57 9.76
C LYS A 14 -5.92 -0.59 8.33
N SER A 15 -5.84 -1.78 7.76
CA SER A 15 -5.41 -1.98 6.37
C SER A 15 -6.21 -3.07 5.67
N ILE A 16 -6.13 -3.06 4.34
CA ILE A 16 -6.55 -4.18 3.50
C ILE A 16 -5.38 -4.56 2.60
N GLY A 17 -5.09 -5.87 2.51
CA GLY A 17 -4.01 -6.36 1.67
C GLY A 17 -4.45 -7.55 0.84
N LEU A 18 -3.79 -7.74 -0.28
CA LEU A 18 -3.94 -8.86 -1.20
C LEU A 18 -2.70 -9.73 -1.17
N SER A 19 -2.80 -10.92 -1.74
CA SER A 19 -1.64 -11.80 -1.88
C SER A 19 -0.56 -11.13 -2.76
N ALA A 20 0.67 -11.05 -2.25
CA ALA A 20 1.81 -10.54 -3.01
C ALA A 20 2.18 -11.42 -4.22
N TRP A 21 1.67 -12.65 -4.29
CA TRP A 21 1.81 -13.52 -5.46
C TRP A 21 0.98 -13.03 -6.65
N LEU A 22 -0.04 -12.21 -6.40
CA LEU A 22 -0.91 -11.62 -7.41
C LEU A 22 -0.41 -10.25 -7.89
N CYS A 23 0.62 -9.65 -7.27
CA CYS A 23 1.21 -8.39 -7.77
C CYS A 23 1.67 -8.56 -9.21
N ILE A 24 1.19 -7.73 -10.13
CA ILE A 24 1.53 -7.83 -11.56
C ILE A 24 2.99 -7.36 -11.76
N THR A 25 3.28 -6.12 -11.38
CA THR A 25 4.65 -5.56 -11.46
C THR A 25 5.57 -6.21 -10.43
N GLY A 26 5.11 -6.42 -9.20
CA GLY A 26 5.90 -7.02 -8.14
C GLY A 26 6.34 -8.46 -8.45
N SER A 27 5.54 -9.26 -9.15
CA SER A 27 5.91 -10.61 -9.56
C SER A 27 7.01 -10.64 -10.62
N LYS A 28 6.99 -9.70 -11.56
CA LYS A 28 8.06 -9.52 -12.55
C LYS A 28 9.37 -9.09 -11.85
N LEU A 29 9.28 -8.11 -10.97
CA LEU A 29 10.43 -7.62 -10.21
C LEU A 29 11.01 -8.69 -9.27
N ALA A 30 10.19 -9.59 -8.74
CA ALA A 30 10.65 -10.66 -7.86
C ALA A 30 11.64 -11.64 -8.54
N GLN A 31 11.64 -11.69 -9.87
CA GLN A 31 12.61 -12.49 -10.65
C GLN A 31 13.98 -11.80 -10.74
N ILE A 32 14.10 -10.55 -10.34
CA ILE A 32 15.33 -9.76 -10.46
C ILE A 32 15.97 -9.62 -9.07
N PRO A 33 17.13 -10.25 -8.79
CA PRO A 33 17.74 -10.31 -7.46
C PRO A 33 18.00 -8.95 -6.79
N SER A 34 18.24 -7.90 -7.57
CA SER A 34 18.55 -6.55 -7.07
C SER A 34 17.32 -5.71 -6.73
N THR A 35 16.12 -6.30 -6.71
CA THR A 35 14.88 -5.55 -6.44
C THR A 35 14.34 -5.84 -5.04
N VAL A 36 13.61 -4.87 -4.47
CA VAL A 36 12.91 -5.03 -3.19
C VAL A 36 11.87 -6.17 -3.23
N CYS A 37 11.28 -6.42 -4.40
CA CYS A 37 10.30 -7.49 -4.58
C CYS A 37 10.92 -8.89 -4.58
N HIS A 38 12.21 -9.02 -4.90
CA HIS A 38 12.92 -10.30 -4.80
C HIS A 38 12.97 -10.81 -3.35
N LYS A 39 13.10 -9.89 -2.39
CA LYS A 39 13.11 -10.18 -0.96
C LYS A 39 11.77 -9.90 -0.28
N CYS A 40 10.67 -9.88 -1.03
CA CYS A 40 9.35 -9.49 -0.52
C CYS A 40 8.95 -10.30 0.71
N TYR A 41 8.73 -9.63 1.83
CA TYR A 41 8.31 -10.25 3.09
C TYR A 41 6.93 -10.91 2.98
N ALA A 42 6.04 -10.35 2.16
CA ALA A 42 4.68 -10.85 1.97
C ALA A 42 4.60 -12.11 1.08
N ARG A 43 5.75 -12.64 0.65
CA ARG A 43 5.89 -13.95 -0.01
C ARG A 43 6.51 -15.01 0.90
N ARG A 44 6.72 -14.71 2.19
CA ARG A 44 7.44 -15.56 3.16
C ARG A 44 6.69 -15.67 4.48
N GLY A 45 7.13 -16.59 5.32
CA GLY A 45 6.65 -16.73 6.70
C GLY A 45 5.13 -16.85 6.81
N PHE A 46 4.53 -16.10 7.69
CA PHE A 46 3.10 -16.13 8.00
C PHE A 46 2.18 -15.90 6.80
N PHE A 47 2.63 -15.17 5.77
CA PHE A 47 1.86 -14.97 4.54
C PHE A 47 1.62 -16.24 3.74
N ASN A 48 2.38 -17.32 4.02
CA ASN A 48 2.21 -18.62 3.39
C ASN A 48 1.29 -19.56 4.16
N MET A 49 0.81 -19.18 5.33
CA MET A 49 -0.15 -19.99 6.11
C MET A 49 -1.48 -20.12 5.35
N PRO A 50 -2.09 -21.31 5.33
CA PRO A 50 -3.35 -21.54 4.62
C PRO A 50 -4.47 -20.56 5.00
N SER A 51 -4.62 -20.27 6.30
CA SER A 51 -5.63 -19.32 6.79
C SER A 51 -5.41 -17.90 6.24
N VAL A 52 -4.16 -17.45 6.16
CA VAL A 52 -3.81 -16.13 5.61
C VAL A 52 -4.07 -16.09 4.11
N LYS A 53 -3.69 -17.14 3.37
CA LYS A 53 -3.99 -17.25 1.93
C LYS A 53 -5.49 -17.21 1.65
N THR A 54 -6.27 -17.96 2.43
CA THR A 54 -7.74 -17.93 2.32
C THR A 54 -8.31 -16.54 2.62
N ALA A 55 -7.83 -15.87 3.67
CA ALA A 55 -8.28 -14.53 4.00
C ALA A 55 -7.95 -13.53 2.88
N MET A 56 -6.78 -13.62 2.25
CA MET A 56 -6.39 -12.78 1.13
C MET A 56 -7.20 -13.07 -0.14
N GLN A 57 -7.54 -14.35 -0.39
CA GLN A 57 -8.41 -14.72 -1.50
C GLN A 57 -9.82 -14.13 -1.30
N ASN A 58 -10.40 -14.27 -0.11
CA ASN A 58 -11.70 -13.68 0.21
C ASN A 58 -11.70 -12.15 0.06
N ARG A 59 -10.59 -11.49 0.41
CA ARG A 59 -10.43 -10.04 0.18
C ARG A 59 -10.40 -9.68 -1.29
N LEU A 60 -9.70 -10.46 -2.11
CA LEU A 60 -9.69 -10.24 -3.55
C LEU A 60 -11.10 -10.38 -4.14
N GLU A 61 -11.82 -11.45 -3.80
CA GLU A 61 -13.21 -11.66 -4.23
C GLU A 61 -14.13 -10.51 -3.80
N PHE A 62 -13.97 -10.05 -2.56
CA PHE A 62 -14.67 -8.88 -2.06
C PHE A 62 -14.33 -7.61 -2.87
N MET A 63 -13.05 -7.33 -3.12
CA MET A 63 -12.61 -6.15 -3.88
C MET A 63 -13.03 -6.18 -5.36
N LEU A 64 -13.33 -7.36 -5.90
CA LEU A 64 -13.85 -7.53 -7.25
C LEU A 64 -15.38 -7.49 -7.32
N SER A 65 -16.08 -7.51 -6.19
CA SER A 65 -17.54 -7.52 -6.12
C SER A 65 -18.13 -6.11 -6.18
N GLU A 66 -19.39 -6.01 -6.61
CA GLU A 66 -20.18 -4.77 -6.58
C GLU A 66 -20.36 -4.20 -5.15
N GLN A 67 -20.17 -5.03 -4.14
CA GLN A 67 -20.29 -4.64 -2.74
C GLN A 67 -19.03 -3.95 -2.20
N PHE A 68 -17.94 -3.91 -2.97
CA PHE A 68 -16.65 -3.35 -2.50
C PHE A 68 -16.78 -1.88 -2.10
N VAL A 69 -17.22 -1.04 -3.01
CA VAL A 69 -17.32 0.41 -2.75
C VAL A 69 -18.27 0.72 -1.59
N PRO A 70 -19.56 0.32 -1.60
CA PRO A 70 -20.48 0.72 -0.54
C PRO A 70 -20.11 0.16 0.83
N ARG A 71 -19.56 -1.05 0.91
CA ARG A 71 -19.16 -1.62 2.20
C ARG A 71 -17.88 -1.02 2.75
N MET A 72 -16.90 -0.68 1.90
CA MET A 72 -15.70 0.00 2.37
C MET A 72 -16.01 1.39 2.90
N ILE A 73 -16.89 2.15 2.25
CA ILE A 73 -17.36 3.44 2.75
C ILE A 73 -17.98 3.28 4.16
N ALA A 74 -18.85 2.28 4.34
CA ALA A 74 -19.47 2.02 5.64
C ALA A 74 -18.45 1.61 6.73
N VAL A 75 -17.46 0.79 6.38
CA VAL A 75 -16.41 0.35 7.31
C VAL A 75 -15.49 1.50 7.70
N LEU A 76 -15.24 2.44 6.79
CA LEU A 76 -14.38 3.58 7.03
C LEU A 76 -15.09 4.78 7.67
N ALA A 77 -16.40 4.66 7.95
CA ALA A 77 -17.20 5.76 8.53
C ALA A 77 -16.65 6.29 9.87
N MET A 78 -15.94 5.44 10.63
CA MET A 78 -15.37 5.77 11.95
C MET A 78 -13.83 5.68 11.98
N GLU A 79 -13.19 5.66 10.81
CA GLU A 79 -11.73 5.53 10.74
C GLU A 79 -11.13 6.87 10.28
N ASP A 80 -10.17 7.39 11.04
CA ASP A 80 -9.44 8.61 10.69
C ASP A 80 -8.28 8.33 9.71
N LEU A 81 -7.73 7.12 9.76
CA LEU A 81 -6.57 6.69 8.97
C LEU A 81 -6.82 5.32 8.36
N PHE A 82 -6.45 5.15 7.10
CA PHE A 82 -6.54 3.86 6.43
C PHE A 82 -5.34 3.60 5.51
N ARG A 83 -4.80 2.37 5.55
CA ARG A 83 -3.75 1.93 4.64
C ARG A 83 -4.27 0.96 3.60
N TRP A 84 -4.09 1.31 2.35
CA TRP A 84 -4.25 0.38 1.24
C TRP A 84 -3.00 -0.47 1.08
N PHE A 85 -3.17 -1.74 0.81
CA PHE A 85 -2.10 -2.69 0.48
C PHE A 85 -0.94 -2.74 1.48
N ASP A 86 -1.19 -3.29 2.67
CA ASP A 86 -0.12 -3.78 3.55
C ASP A 86 0.67 -4.92 2.89
N SER A 87 0.02 -5.62 1.94
CA SER A 87 0.62 -6.56 0.98
C SER A 87 -0.22 -6.56 -0.31
N GLY A 88 0.39 -6.97 -1.41
CA GLY A 88 -0.27 -6.93 -2.71
C GLY A 88 -0.25 -5.54 -3.35
N ASP A 89 -1.06 -5.36 -4.39
CA ASP A 89 -1.26 -4.10 -5.11
C ASP A 89 -2.56 -4.20 -5.93
N ILE A 90 -2.98 -3.10 -6.58
CA ILE A 90 -4.16 -3.10 -7.47
C ILE A 90 -4.00 -4.14 -8.58
N GLN A 91 -5.13 -4.78 -8.95
CA GLN A 91 -5.18 -5.83 -9.97
C GLN A 91 -5.72 -5.34 -11.31
N SER A 92 -6.33 -4.16 -11.33
CA SER A 92 -6.88 -3.53 -12.53
C SER A 92 -7.06 -2.03 -12.35
N GLU A 93 -7.21 -1.29 -13.45
CA GLU A 93 -7.56 0.13 -13.41
C GLU A 93 -8.94 0.32 -12.79
N LYS A 94 -9.90 -0.59 -13.05
CA LYS A 94 -11.21 -0.56 -12.39
C LYS A 94 -11.08 -0.56 -10.86
N MET A 95 -10.29 -1.48 -10.29
CA MET A 95 -10.04 -1.52 -8.84
C MET A 95 -9.44 -0.20 -8.34
N GLY A 96 -8.55 0.41 -9.11
CA GLY A 96 -7.99 1.73 -8.79
C GLY A 96 -9.05 2.84 -8.80
N HIS A 97 -9.98 2.82 -9.76
CA HIS A 97 -11.12 3.75 -9.79
C HIS A 97 -12.05 3.54 -8.60
N ASP A 98 -12.42 2.28 -8.29
CA ASP A 98 -13.26 1.94 -7.14
C ASP A 98 -12.63 2.42 -5.81
N ILE A 99 -11.30 2.30 -5.67
CA ILE A 99 -10.55 2.83 -4.51
C ILE A 99 -10.65 4.35 -4.44
N LEU A 100 -10.51 5.06 -5.56
CA LEU A 100 -10.66 6.51 -5.57
C LEU A 100 -12.09 6.95 -5.21
N ASP A 101 -13.11 6.21 -5.66
CA ASP A 101 -14.50 6.47 -5.28
C ASP A 101 -14.71 6.34 -3.76
N ILE A 102 -14.11 5.31 -3.14
CA ILE A 102 -14.14 5.14 -1.68
C ILE A 102 -13.45 6.32 -0.98
N ILE A 103 -12.27 6.72 -1.45
CA ILE A 103 -11.49 7.82 -0.86
C ILE A 103 -12.26 9.14 -0.96
N GLU A 104 -12.86 9.44 -2.10
CA GLU A 104 -13.70 10.64 -2.29
C GLU A 104 -14.93 10.64 -1.39
N ALA A 105 -15.54 9.47 -1.18
CA ALA A 105 -16.71 9.32 -0.31
C ALA A 105 -16.37 9.32 1.20
N THR A 106 -15.09 9.30 1.57
CA THR A 106 -14.63 9.29 2.96
C THR A 106 -13.64 10.42 3.26
N PRO A 107 -14.03 11.70 3.07
CA PRO A 107 -13.11 12.85 3.14
C PRO A 107 -12.51 13.10 4.54
N TRP A 108 -13.11 12.57 5.59
CA TRP A 108 -12.60 12.60 6.96
C TRP A 108 -11.44 11.64 7.19
N CYS A 109 -11.38 10.53 6.42
CA CYS A 109 -10.34 9.52 6.55
C CYS A 109 -9.13 9.90 5.68
N LYS A 110 -7.93 9.87 6.25
CA LYS A 110 -6.68 10.03 5.49
C LYS A 110 -6.20 8.68 5.00
N HIS A 111 -5.97 8.56 3.71
CA HIS A 111 -5.59 7.33 3.07
C HIS A 111 -4.12 7.31 2.68
N TRP A 112 -3.42 6.23 3.01
CA TRP A 112 -2.08 5.94 2.49
C TRP A 112 -2.14 4.77 1.51
N LEU A 113 -1.64 5.00 0.28
CA LEU A 113 -1.72 4.07 -0.83
C LEU A 113 -0.34 3.91 -1.48
N PRO A 114 0.50 2.97 -1.01
CA PRO A 114 1.75 2.62 -1.69
C PRO A 114 1.47 1.69 -2.87
N SER A 115 2.11 1.93 -4.01
CA SER A 115 1.93 1.10 -5.20
C SER A 115 3.21 0.99 -6.04
N LYS A 116 3.33 -0.12 -6.77
CA LYS A 116 4.29 -0.33 -7.86
C LYS A 116 3.61 -0.52 -9.22
N GLU A 117 2.29 -0.47 -9.26
CA GLU A 117 1.52 -0.58 -10.51
C GLU A 117 1.47 0.78 -11.25
N TYR A 118 2.65 1.31 -11.58
CA TYR A 118 2.85 2.67 -12.12
C TYR A 118 2.04 2.95 -13.38
N THR A 119 1.93 1.96 -14.27
CA THR A 119 1.24 2.12 -15.55
C THR A 119 -0.25 2.30 -15.33
N MET A 120 -0.86 1.48 -14.49
CA MET A 120 -2.29 1.58 -14.17
C MET A 120 -2.61 2.94 -13.54
N TRP A 121 -1.85 3.34 -12.52
CA TRP A 121 -2.06 4.63 -11.87
C TRP A 121 -1.84 5.82 -12.81
N ARG A 122 -0.83 5.77 -13.68
CA ARG A 122 -0.66 6.82 -14.69
C ARG A 122 -1.82 6.90 -15.67
N ASN A 123 -2.42 5.78 -16.04
CA ASN A 123 -3.60 5.76 -16.90
C ASN A 123 -4.84 6.34 -16.18
N ILE A 124 -5.09 5.91 -14.96
CA ILE A 124 -6.17 6.45 -14.11
C ILE A 124 -6.03 7.98 -13.97
N LEU A 125 -4.84 8.46 -13.68
CA LEU A 125 -4.56 9.88 -13.45
C LEU A 125 -4.58 10.75 -14.73
N LYS A 126 -4.75 10.17 -15.92
CA LYS A 126 -5.07 10.94 -17.14
C LYS A 126 -6.51 11.48 -17.12
N THR A 127 -7.41 10.79 -16.44
CA THR A 127 -8.84 11.08 -16.44
C THR A 127 -9.39 11.49 -15.06
N ARG A 128 -8.64 11.25 -13.99
CA ARG A 128 -9.03 11.58 -12.60
C ARG A 128 -7.92 12.32 -11.86
N LYS A 129 -8.32 13.22 -10.98
CA LYS A 129 -7.41 13.84 -10.01
C LYS A 129 -7.37 13.02 -8.72
N LEU A 130 -6.25 13.09 -8.01
CA LEU A 130 -6.17 12.51 -6.68
C LEU A 130 -7.01 13.34 -5.69
N PRO A 131 -7.84 12.69 -4.87
CA PRO A 131 -8.52 13.36 -3.75
C PRO A 131 -7.50 13.92 -2.74
N PRO A 132 -7.80 15.03 -2.05
CA PRO A 132 -6.85 15.68 -1.14
C PRO A 132 -6.52 14.86 0.11
N ASN A 133 -7.35 13.88 0.44
CA ASN A 133 -7.20 13.00 1.59
C ASN A 133 -6.43 11.69 1.28
N VAL A 134 -5.79 11.56 0.12
CA VAL A 134 -4.95 10.40 -0.22
C VAL A 134 -3.49 10.77 -0.46
N ALA A 135 -2.60 9.99 0.14
CA ALA A 135 -1.18 9.96 -0.18
C ALA A 135 -0.86 8.73 -1.05
N LEU A 136 -1.04 8.87 -2.37
CA LEU A 136 -0.55 7.86 -3.32
C LEU A 136 0.97 8.00 -3.44
N ARG A 137 1.71 6.90 -3.21
CA ARG A 137 3.17 6.87 -3.30
C ARG A 137 3.65 5.75 -4.20
N PHE A 138 4.43 6.09 -5.20
CA PHE A 138 5.12 5.10 -6.01
C PHE A 138 6.39 4.63 -5.31
N SER A 139 6.41 3.35 -4.94
CA SER A 139 7.56 2.73 -4.29
C SER A 139 8.61 2.35 -5.32
N THR A 140 9.88 2.74 -5.11
CA THR A 140 10.98 2.40 -6.02
C THR A 140 11.17 0.89 -6.13
N PRO A 141 11.61 0.38 -7.29
CA PRO A 141 11.82 -1.05 -7.48
C PRO A 141 13.09 -1.61 -6.81
N LYS A 142 14.06 -0.74 -6.50
CA LYS A 142 15.35 -1.10 -5.92
C LYS A 142 15.65 -0.27 -4.68
N ASP A 143 16.43 -0.84 -3.75
CA ASP A 143 17.02 -0.12 -2.64
C ASP A 143 18.06 0.91 -3.13
N ASP A 144 18.34 1.93 -2.34
CA ASP A 144 19.37 2.94 -2.56
C ASP A 144 19.28 3.66 -3.92
N THR A 145 18.08 3.71 -4.51
CA THR A 145 17.85 4.38 -5.79
C THR A 145 17.16 5.70 -5.61
N ARG A 146 17.44 6.63 -6.54
CA ARG A 146 16.74 7.92 -6.60
C ARG A 146 15.24 7.70 -6.85
N PRO A 147 14.40 8.60 -6.33
CA PRO A 147 12.97 8.58 -6.62
C PRO A 147 12.69 8.57 -8.12
N ILE A 148 11.71 7.78 -8.53
CA ILE A 148 11.25 7.73 -9.91
C ILE A 148 10.44 8.98 -10.25
N LYS A 149 10.40 9.35 -11.54
CA LYS A 149 9.53 10.44 -12.02
C LYS A 149 8.06 10.02 -11.86
N VAL A 150 7.28 10.87 -11.20
CA VAL A 150 5.86 10.61 -10.86
C VAL A 150 4.95 11.69 -11.45
N PRO A 151 3.66 11.41 -11.65
CA PRO A 151 2.66 12.43 -11.95
C PRO A 151 2.54 13.47 -10.83
N GLU A 152 1.97 14.62 -11.16
CA GLU A 152 1.64 15.65 -10.18
C GLU A 152 0.72 15.09 -9.06
N GLY A 153 0.98 15.48 -7.81
CA GLY A 153 0.25 15.00 -6.64
C GLY A 153 0.64 13.61 -6.14
N VAL A 154 1.44 12.85 -6.90
CA VAL A 154 1.93 11.53 -6.48
C VAL A 154 3.26 11.67 -5.76
N GLY A 155 3.38 11.07 -4.58
CA GLY A 155 4.65 10.98 -3.86
C GLY A 155 5.49 9.77 -4.29
N THR A 156 6.71 9.69 -3.76
CA THR A 156 7.58 8.52 -3.92
C THR A 156 7.99 7.97 -2.57
N SER A 157 8.30 6.68 -2.51
CA SER A 157 8.96 6.05 -1.37
C SER A 157 10.08 5.15 -1.86
N THR A 158 11.17 5.11 -1.11
CA THR A 158 12.32 4.24 -1.38
C THR A 158 12.85 3.66 -0.07
N THR A 159 13.61 2.59 -0.17
CA THR A 159 14.32 1.98 0.94
C THR A 159 15.80 2.25 0.77
N TYR A 160 16.48 2.49 1.90
CA TYR A 160 17.91 2.70 1.95
C TYR A 160 18.55 1.65 2.85
N THR A 161 19.66 1.12 2.43
CA THR A 161 20.47 0.15 3.21
C THR A 161 21.55 0.82 4.01
N HIS A 162 21.94 2.05 3.65
CA HIS A 162 22.96 2.86 4.33
C HIS A 162 22.49 4.31 4.51
N GLU A 163 22.88 4.96 5.60
CA GLU A 163 22.50 6.36 5.89
C GLU A 163 22.99 7.34 4.82
N ASP A 164 24.17 7.12 4.25
CA ASP A 164 24.74 7.96 3.19
C ASP A 164 23.90 7.95 1.91
N SER A 165 23.15 6.87 1.65
CA SER A 165 22.24 6.78 0.49
C SER A 165 20.99 7.64 0.66
N ALA A 166 20.73 8.14 1.88
CA ALA A 166 19.56 8.92 2.25
C ALA A 166 19.67 10.42 1.94
N ALA A 167 20.75 10.90 1.36
CA ALA A 167 21.03 12.34 1.12
C ALA A 167 19.93 13.12 0.37
N ASN A 168 19.00 12.43 -0.30
CA ASN A 168 17.87 13.01 -1.03
C ASN A 168 16.50 12.69 -0.39
N VAL A 169 16.47 12.23 0.87
CA VAL A 169 15.22 11.90 1.57
C VAL A 169 14.66 13.14 2.24
N VAL A 170 13.44 13.50 1.89
CA VAL A 170 12.72 14.61 2.54
C VAL A 170 12.15 14.18 3.89
N TYR A 171 11.69 12.91 4.00
CA TYR A 171 11.17 12.33 5.24
C TYR A 171 11.63 10.88 5.40
N GLY A 172 12.41 10.59 6.43
CA GLY A 172 12.75 9.23 6.84
C GLY A 172 11.67 8.61 7.73
N CYS A 173 11.47 7.30 7.63
CA CYS A 173 10.62 6.59 8.57
C CYS A 173 11.29 6.49 9.94
N ILE A 174 10.67 7.04 10.97
CA ILE A 174 11.19 7.07 12.35
C ILE A 174 10.84 5.81 13.16
N ALA A 175 10.13 4.85 12.60
CA ALA A 175 9.64 3.68 13.34
C ALA A 175 10.76 2.88 14.02
N HIS A 176 11.97 2.86 13.46
CA HIS A 176 13.15 2.23 14.08
C HIS A 176 13.60 2.97 15.32
N LYS A 177 13.71 4.31 15.24
CA LYS A 177 14.11 5.15 16.38
C LYS A 177 13.09 5.05 17.51
N VAL A 178 11.79 5.12 17.17
CA VAL A 178 10.71 4.97 18.14
C VAL A 178 10.77 3.60 18.82
N LYS A 179 11.10 2.53 18.10
CA LYS A 179 11.26 1.21 18.72
C LYS A 179 12.44 1.16 19.69
N GLU A 180 13.57 1.77 19.37
CA GLU A 180 14.74 1.84 20.26
C GLU A 180 14.39 2.59 21.55
N GLU A 181 13.60 3.65 21.47
CA GLU A 181 13.21 4.48 22.60
C GLU A 181 12.05 3.89 23.43
N THR A 182 11.08 3.24 22.81
CA THR A 182 9.83 2.81 23.45
C THR A 182 9.59 1.32 23.49
N GLY A 183 10.46 0.54 22.84
CA GLY A 183 10.31 -0.93 22.70
C GLY A 183 9.22 -1.34 21.70
N SER A 184 8.47 -0.40 21.11
CA SER A 184 7.38 -0.66 20.17
C SER A 184 7.56 0.10 18.86
N TYR A 185 7.25 -0.54 17.72
CA TYR A 185 7.23 0.14 16.43
C TYR A 185 6.02 1.08 16.35
N ASN A 186 6.27 2.36 16.11
CA ASN A 186 5.24 3.34 15.78
C ASN A 186 5.80 4.25 14.68
N CYS A 187 5.00 4.51 13.64
CA CYS A 187 5.40 5.39 12.55
C CYS A 187 5.12 6.88 12.85
N GLY A 188 4.68 7.19 14.06
CA GLY A 188 4.18 8.52 14.43
C GLY A 188 2.74 8.73 13.92
N SER A 189 1.99 9.50 14.63
CA SER A 189 0.67 9.99 14.24
C SER A 189 0.80 11.30 13.46
#